data_13116ff06d06d8d3d141f36dfb9a3bb5
#
_entry.id   13116ff06d06d8d3d141f36dfb9a3bb5
#
_cell.length_a   1.000
_cell.length_b   1.000
_cell.length_c   1.000
_cell.angle_alpha   90.00
_cell.angle_beta   90.00
_cell.angle_gamma   90.00
#
_symmetry.space_group_name_H-M   'P 1'
#
loop_
_entity.id
_entity.type
_entity.pdbx_description
1 polymer ?
#
loop_
_entity_poly.entity_id
_entity_poly.type
_entity_poly.pdbx_seq_one_letter_code
_entity_poly.pdbx_strand_id
1 'polypeptide(L)'
;DQIPDDVVLAIDHKTTSSEDQRNTADLQAEERLFEYLDTAFGGHPERRVIWKIFAKGTSAARAKARGYRTMAMLYPAEVPAADLGSWDIIGMEWSASAEVWNRINASGRPTIAHIITNEGQARTALDKGASGLMASFPSRVHP
;
A
#
# COMPACT_ATOMS: atom_id res chain seq x y z
N ASP A 1 -11.42 -3.84 -21.78
CA ASP A 1 -11.73 -4.71 -20.63
C ASP A 1 -11.78 -3.83 -19.41
N GLN A 2 -12.92 -3.80 -18.76
CA GLN A 2 -13.16 -2.91 -17.64
C GLN A 2 -12.87 -3.63 -16.33
N ILE A 3 -12.25 -2.91 -15.40
CA ILE A 3 -12.06 -3.39 -14.04
C ILE A 3 -13.44 -3.45 -13.38
N PRO A 4 -13.87 -4.61 -12.84
CA PRO A 4 -15.15 -4.75 -12.17
C PRO A 4 -15.37 -3.66 -11.11
N ASP A 5 -16.62 -3.23 -10.91
CA ASP A 5 -16.93 -2.09 -10.03
C ASP A 5 -16.66 -2.35 -8.55
N ASP A 6 -16.57 -3.60 -8.13
CA ASP A 6 -16.24 -4.05 -6.78
C ASP A 6 -14.73 -4.21 -6.53
N VAL A 7 -13.89 -4.03 -7.58
CA VAL A 7 -12.44 -4.17 -7.47
C VAL A 7 -11.79 -2.81 -7.19
N VAL A 8 -10.91 -2.77 -6.19
CA VAL A 8 -10.05 -1.64 -5.87
C VAL A 8 -8.63 -1.93 -6.32
N LEU A 9 -8.00 -0.99 -7.03
CA LEU A 9 -6.62 -1.10 -7.47
C LEU A 9 -5.66 -0.56 -6.42
N ALA A 10 -4.64 -1.34 -6.05
CA ALA A 10 -3.49 -0.83 -5.31
C ALA A 10 -2.36 -0.54 -6.32
N ILE A 11 -2.09 0.73 -6.55
CA ILE A 11 -1.06 1.17 -7.51
C ILE A 11 0.26 1.34 -6.80
N ASP A 12 1.24 0.55 -7.21
CA ASP A 12 2.63 0.62 -6.74
C ASP A 12 3.44 1.47 -7.74
N HIS A 13 3.48 2.78 -7.51
CA HIS A 13 4.20 3.70 -8.37
C HIS A 13 5.72 3.56 -8.19
N LYS A 14 6.36 2.96 -9.17
CA LYS A 14 7.83 2.84 -9.21
C LYS A 14 8.47 4.09 -9.80
N THR A 15 9.60 4.46 -9.23
CA THR A 15 10.39 5.61 -9.66
C THR A 15 11.82 5.20 -10.01
N THR A 16 12.52 6.05 -10.75
CA THR A 16 13.92 5.85 -11.11
C THR A 16 14.89 6.35 -10.03
N SER A 17 14.40 7.20 -9.14
CA SER A 17 15.12 7.78 -8.01
C SER A 17 14.59 7.26 -6.68
N SER A 18 15.33 7.48 -5.59
CA SER A 18 14.85 7.18 -4.24
C SER A 18 13.64 8.05 -3.89
N GLU A 19 12.79 7.55 -3.00
CA GLU A 19 11.61 8.28 -2.53
C GLU A 19 11.97 9.66 -1.93
N ASP A 20 13.15 9.77 -1.33
CA ASP A 20 13.63 11.00 -0.70
C ASP A 20 14.21 12.01 -1.72
N GLN A 21 14.51 11.57 -2.94
CA GLN A 21 15.25 12.35 -3.94
C GLN A 21 14.62 12.23 -5.33
N ARG A 22 13.30 12.40 -5.43
CA ARG A 22 12.61 12.34 -6.71
C ARG A 22 13.09 13.43 -7.66
N ASN A 23 13.50 13.01 -8.84
CA ASN A 23 13.86 13.94 -9.91
C ASN A 23 12.63 14.48 -10.65
N THR A 24 12.85 15.47 -11.50
CA THR A 24 11.76 16.11 -12.27
C THR A 24 11.02 15.11 -13.17
N ALA A 25 11.70 14.12 -13.74
CA ALA A 25 11.05 13.11 -14.60
C ALA A 25 10.10 12.22 -13.81
N ASP A 26 10.49 11.81 -12.59
CA ASP A 26 9.62 11.03 -11.70
C ASP A 26 8.37 11.83 -11.31
N LEU A 27 8.52 13.12 -11.00
CA LEU A 27 7.39 14.00 -10.67
C LEU A 27 6.43 14.18 -11.85
N GLN A 28 6.97 14.37 -13.06
CA GLN A 28 6.17 14.47 -14.28
C GLN A 28 5.45 13.16 -14.61
N ALA A 29 6.10 12.02 -14.39
CA ALA A 29 5.49 10.71 -14.59
C ALA A 29 4.34 10.49 -13.60
N GLU A 30 4.49 10.91 -12.35
CA GLU A 30 3.46 10.84 -11.34
C GLU A 30 2.25 11.71 -11.68
N GLU A 31 2.46 12.96 -12.12
CA GLU A 31 1.36 13.82 -12.56
C GLU A 31 0.58 13.22 -13.74
N ARG A 32 1.28 12.69 -14.74
CA ARG A 32 0.63 11.99 -15.85
C ARG A 32 -0.16 10.76 -15.42
N LEU A 33 0.33 10.04 -14.41
CA LEU A 33 -0.41 8.90 -13.85
C LEU A 33 -1.69 9.37 -13.15
N PHE A 34 -1.65 10.46 -12.39
CA PHE A 34 -2.85 11.04 -11.78
C PHE A 34 -3.87 11.46 -12.85
N GLU A 35 -3.46 12.18 -13.90
CA GLU A 35 -4.32 12.58 -15.01
C GLU A 35 -4.95 11.38 -15.72
N TYR A 36 -4.16 10.33 -15.94
CA TYR A 36 -4.67 9.09 -16.54
C TYR A 36 -5.73 8.42 -15.65
N LEU A 37 -5.50 8.34 -14.34
CA LEU A 37 -6.44 7.76 -13.39
C LEU A 37 -7.72 8.59 -13.28
N ASP A 38 -7.62 9.91 -13.27
CA ASP A 38 -8.78 10.81 -13.30
C ASP A 38 -9.66 10.53 -14.52
N THR A 39 -9.04 10.40 -15.69
CA THR A 39 -9.75 10.07 -16.93
C THR A 39 -10.36 8.67 -16.89
N ALA A 40 -9.59 7.67 -16.46
CA ALA A 40 -10.01 6.27 -16.45
C ALA A 40 -11.16 5.98 -15.46
N PHE A 41 -11.23 6.74 -14.37
CA PHE A 41 -12.23 6.56 -13.31
C PHE A 41 -13.26 7.69 -13.23
N GLY A 42 -13.43 8.47 -14.31
CA GLY A 42 -14.48 9.46 -14.41
C GLY A 42 -14.40 10.61 -13.39
N GLY A 43 -13.18 11.02 -13.04
CA GLY A 43 -12.91 12.11 -12.09
C GLY A 43 -13.00 11.71 -10.61
N HIS A 44 -13.20 10.43 -10.32
CA HIS A 44 -13.31 9.91 -8.93
C HIS A 44 -12.39 8.71 -8.66
N PRO A 45 -11.08 8.77 -9.01
CA PRO A 45 -10.16 7.64 -8.83
C PRO A 45 -9.96 7.28 -7.35
N GLU A 46 -10.13 8.22 -6.43
CA GLU A 46 -10.00 8.02 -4.98
C GLU A 46 -10.94 6.94 -4.41
N ARG A 47 -12.05 6.65 -5.12
CA ARG A 47 -13.00 5.60 -4.74
C ARG A 47 -12.52 4.19 -5.09
N ARG A 48 -11.65 4.09 -6.10
CA ARG A 48 -11.27 2.85 -6.76
C ARG A 48 -9.77 2.56 -6.70
N VAL A 49 -8.96 3.51 -6.20
CA VAL A 49 -7.51 3.42 -6.21
C VAL A 49 -6.94 3.62 -4.81
N ILE A 50 -5.99 2.78 -4.44
CA ILE A 50 -5.12 2.95 -3.28
C ILE A 50 -3.73 3.27 -3.80
N TRP A 51 -3.15 4.37 -3.32
CA TRP A 51 -1.79 4.76 -3.66
C TRP A 51 -0.80 4.08 -2.72
N LYS A 52 -0.12 3.06 -3.25
CA LYS A 52 0.83 2.24 -2.50
C LYS A 52 2.24 2.75 -2.73
N ILE A 53 2.97 3.05 -1.66
CA ILE A 53 4.31 3.61 -1.75
C ILE A 53 5.13 3.29 -0.51
N PHE A 54 6.46 3.34 -0.61
CA PHE A 54 7.32 3.33 0.57
C PHE A 54 7.01 4.53 1.48
N ALA A 55 7.13 4.33 2.79
CA ALA A 55 6.71 5.31 3.79
C ALA A 55 7.53 6.61 3.78
N LYS A 56 8.70 6.59 3.15
CA LYS A 56 9.53 7.78 2.93
C LYS A 56 9.13 8.49 1.65
N GLY A 57 9.21 9.81 1.64
CA GLY A 57 9.02 10.62 0.46
C GLY A 57 7.71 11.39 0.38
N THR A 58 7.59 12.22 -0.65
CA THR A 58 6.54 13.22 -0.78
C THR A 58 5.33 12.77 -1.61
N SER A 59 5.40 11.63 -2.28
CA SER A 59 4.33 11.12 -3.15
C SER A 59 3.03 10.86 -2.39
N ALA A 60 3.13 10.33 -1.17
CA ALA A 60 1.96 10.09 -0.34
C ALA A 60 1.19 11.38 -0.02
N ALA A 61 1.90 12.47 0.27
CA ALA A 61 1.28 13.77 0.54
C ALA A 61 0.53 14.31 -0.69
N ARG A 62 1.12 14.16 -1.89
CA ARG A 62 0.46 14.57 -3.15
C ARG A 62 -0.75 13.69 -3.46
N ALA A 63 -0.66 12.39 -3.27
CA ALA A 63 -1.79 11.48 -3.43
C ALA A 63 -2.94 11.81 -2.47
N LYS A 64 -2.62 12.07 -1.20
CA LYS A 64 -3.60 12.51 -0.20
C LYS A 64 -4.28 13.82 -0.55
N ALA A 65 -3.52 14.81 -1.03
CA ALA A 65 -4.06 16.09 -1.45
C ALA A 65 -5.09 15.95 -2.59
N ARG A 66 -5.03 14.86 -3.36
CA ARG A 66 -5.99 14.48 -4.39
C ARG A 66 -7.11 13.53 -3.90
N GLY A 67 -7.17 13.26 -2.61
CA GLY A 67 -8.19 12.40 -2.00
C GLY A 67 -7.92 10.90 -2.04
N TYR A 68 -6.79 10.45 -2.57
CA TYR A 68 -6.45 9.02 -2.60
C TYR A 68 -6.23 8.46 -1.20
N ARG A 69 -6.70 7.24 -0.98
CA ARG A 69 -6.25 6.42 0.15
C ARG A 69 -4.81 6.01 -0.07
N THR A 70 -4.01 6.06 0.98
CA THR A 70 -2.58 5.74 0.93
C THR A 70 -2.24 4.48 1.70
N MET A 71 -1.36 3.65 1.13
CA MET A 71 -0.82 2.46 1.78
C MET A 71 0.68 2.61 1.95
N ALA A 72 1.14 2.64 3.19
CA ALA A 72 2.56 2.60 3.49
C ALA A 72 3.13 1.19 3.31
N MET A 73 4.18 1.06 2.52
CA MET A 73 5.03 -0.13 2.52
C MET A 73 6.21 0.14 3.46
N LEU A 74 6.25 -0.59 4.57
CA LEU A 74 7.26 -0.43 5.61
C LEU A 74 8.16 -1.66 5.69
N TYR A 75 9.44 -1.43 5.92
CA TYR A 75 10.33 -2.46 6.43
C TYR A 75 10.21 -2.55 7.96
N PRO A 76 10.40 -3.74 8.58
CA PRO A 76 10.31 -3.89 10.04
C PRO A 76 11.15 -2.89 10.83
N ALA A 77 12.35 -2.59 10.34
CA ALA A 77 13.26 -1.63 10.98
C ALA A 77 12.77 -0.17 10.96
N GLU A 78 11.84 0.17 10.09
CA GLU A 78 11.30 1.54 9.96
C GLU A 78 10.14 1.81 10.93
N VAL A 79 9.46 0.75 11.38
CA VAL A 79 8.26 0.85 12.23
C VAL A 79 8.46 1.68 13.51
N PRO A 80 9.60 1.59 14.22
CA PRO A 80 9.81 2.40 15.43
C PRO A 80 9.79 3.91 15.21
N ALA A 81 10.20 4.37 14.02
CA ALA A 81 10.30 5.80 13.68
C ALA A 81 9.15 6.28 12.79
N ALA A 82 8.30 5.38 12.29
CA ALA A 82 7.25 5.73 11.34
C ALA A 82 6.05 6.42 12.02
N ASP A 83 5.54 7.47 11.41
CA ASP A 83 4.24 8.04 11.76
C ASP A 83 3.12 7.19 11.14
N LEU A 84 2.75 6.12 11.84
CA LEU A 84 1.73 5.17 11.38
C LEU A 84 0.35 5.82 11.25
N GLY A 85 0.08 6.85 12.06
CA GLY A 85 -1.21 7.57 12.05
C GLY A 85 -1.47 8.37 10.79
N SER A 86 -0.42 8.73 10.06
CA SER A 86 -0.54 9.50 8.82
C SER A 86 -1.01 8.68 7.60
N TRP A 87 -1.10 7.36 7.71
CA TRP A 87 -1.47 6.45 6.63
C TRP A 87 -2.88 5.88 6.80
N ASP A 88 -3.52 5.55 5.68
CA ASP A 88 -4.84 4.92 5.70
C ASP A 88 -4.74 3.40 5.84
N ILE A 89 -3.67 2.80 5.30
CA ILE A 89 -3.39 1.37 5.31
C ILE A 89 -1.89 1.17 5.54
N ILE A 90 -1.52 0.10 6.26
CA ILE A 90 -0.13 -0.26 6.51
C ILE A 90 0.17 -1.63 5.90
N GLY A 91 1.15 -1.69 4.99
CA GLY A 91 1.69 -2.93 4.42
C GLY A 91 2.93 -3.38 5.18
N MET A 92 2.97 -4.66 5.56
CA MET A 92 4.09 -5.27 6.28
C MET A 92 4.35 -6.69 5.77
N GLU A 93 5.61 -7.10 5.73
CA GLU A 93 5.94 -8.48 5.40
C GLU A 93 5.36 -9.46 6.44
N TRP A 94 4.77 -10.56 5.97
CA TRP A 94 4.13 -11.58 6.82
C TRP A 94 5.10 -12.19 7.83
N SER A 95 6.41 -12.26 7.46
CA SER A 95 7.48 -12.83 8.27
C SER A 95 7.99 -11.93 9.40
N ALA A 96 7.62 -10.64 9.40
CA ALA A 96 8.00 -9.72 10.47
C ALA A 96 7.61 -10.27 11.85
N SER A 97 8.37 -9.89 12.88
CA SER A 97 8.16 -10.38 14.24
C SER A 97 6.77 -10.01 14.79
N ALA A 98 6.30 -10.77 15.77
CA ALA A 98 5.04 -10.46 16.46
C ALA A 98 5.07 -9.07 17.10
N GLU A 99 6.22 -8.61 17.58
CA GLU A 99 6.39 -7.28 18.17
C GLU A 99 6.10 -6.19 17.12
N VAL A 100 6.65 -6.32 15.91
CA VAL A 100 6.39 -5.40 14.79
C VAL A 100 4.90 -5.38 14.44
N TRP A 101 4.29 -6.57 14.32
CA TRP A 101 2.87 -6.70 14.02
C TRP A 101 1.98 -6.09 15.09
N ASN A 102 2.28 -6.34 16.36
CA ASN A 102 1.55 -5.73 17.49
C ASN A 102 1.61 -4.20 17.43
N ARG A 103 2.79 -3.65 17.12
CA ARG A 103 2.97 -2.20 17.03
C ARG A 103 2.17 -1.58 15.89
N ILE A 104 2.18 -2.16 14.69
CA ILE A 104 1.40 -1.63 13.57
C ILE A 104 -0.11 -1.79 13.80
N ASN A 105 -0.55 -2.91 14.39
CA ASN A 105 -1.96 -3.13 14.72
C ASN A 105 -2.46 -2.15 15.79
N ALA A 106 -1.60 -1.77 16.75
CA ALA A 106 -1.92 -0.77 17.77
C ALA A 106 -2.19 0.63 17.18
N SER A 107 -1.80 0.90 15.93
CA SER A 107 -2.15 2.15 15.24
C SER A 107 -3.64 2.27 14.91
N GLY A 108 -4.40 1.18 14.98
CA GLY A 108 -5.81 1.12 14.59
C GLY A 108 -6.05 1.20 13.08
N ARG A 109 -5.00 1.17 12.26
CA ARG A 109 -5.11 1.18 10.79
C ARG A 109 -5.27 -0.24 10.26
N PRO A 110 -6.03 -0.45 9.17
CA PRO A 110 -6.02 -1.72 8.45
C PRO A 110 -4.60 -2.10 8.06
N THR A 111 -4.25 -3.37 8.27
CA THR A 111 -2.91 -3.89 7.98
C THR A 111 -2.97 -4.96 6.89
N ILE A 112 -2.08 -4.90 5.92
CA ILE A 112 -1.99 -5.84 4.80
C ILE A 112 -0.67 -6.60 4.87
N ALA A 113 -0.75 -7.92 4.98
CA ALA A 113 0.44 -8.76 4.92
C ALA A 113 0.89 -9.00 3.47
N HIS A 114 2.17 -8.90 3.20
CA HIS A 114 2.77 -9.13 1.89
C HIS A 114 4.12 -9.88 1.99
N ILE A 115 4.61 -10.52 0.95
CA ILE A 115 3.86 -11.09 -0.17
C ILE A 115 3.54 -12.53 0.21
N ILE A 116 2.28 -12.90 0.12
CA ILE A 116 1.81 -14.24 0.48
C ILE A 116 1.90 -15.16 -0.75
N THR A 117 2.50 -16.33 -0.60
CA THR A 117 2.67 -17.30 -1.70
C THR A 117 2.01 -18.65 -1.43
N ASN A 118 1.59 -18.89 -0.18
CA ASN A 118 0.92 -20.14 0.22
C ASN A 118 0.04 -19.93 1.47
N GLU A 119 -0.77 -20.94 1.78
CA GLU A 119 -1.73 -20.93 2.88
C GLU A 119 -1.07 -20.79 4.27
N GLY A 120 0.09 -21.42 4.50
CA GLY A 120 0.78 -21.33 5.79
C GLY A 120 1.22 -19.91 6.12
N GLN A 121 1.70 -19.16 5.13
CA GLN A 121 2.03 -17.75 5.28
C GLN A 121 0.77 -16.91 5.54
N ALA A 122 -0.33 -17.21 4.84
CA ALA A 122 -1.60 -16.54 5.04
C ALA A 122 -2.10 -16.70 6.49
N ARG A 123 -2.13 -17.93 6.99
CA ARG A 123 -2.52 -18.21 8.38
C ARG A 123 -1.61 -17.47 9.38
N THR A 124 -0.29 -17.55 9.18
CA THR A 124 0.66 -16.83 10.04
C THR A 124 0.40 -15.34 10.08
N ALA A 125 0.08 -14.72 8.94
CA ALA A 125 -0.22 -13.30 8.86
C ALA A 125 -1.54 -12.96 9.58
N LEU A 126 -2.59 -13.76 9.38
CA LEU A 126 -3.88 -13.58 10.05
C LEU A 126 -3.79 -13.77 11.56
N ASP A 127 -3.03 -14.77 12.01
CA ASP A 127 -2.76 -15.01 13.45
C ASP A 127 -2.02 -13.82 14.10
N LYS A 128 -1.23 -13.08 13.33
CA LYS A 128 -0.59 -11.83 13.75
C LYS A 128 -1.51 -10.61 13.67
N GLY A 129 -2.76 -10.77 13.25
CA GLY A 129 -3.76 -9.71 13.19
C GLY A 129 -3.78 -8.93 11.89
N ALA A 130 -3.25 -9.46 10.78
CA ALA A 130 -3.41 -8.84 9.48
C ALA A 130 -4.89 -8.72 9.10
N SER A 131 -5.30 -7.53 8.63
CA SER A 131 -6.67 -7.27 8.16
C SER A 131 -6.90 -7.78 6.73
N GLY A 132 -5.82 -8.00 5.97
CA GLY A 132 -5.87 -8.47 4.60
C GLY A 132 -4.54 -9.01 4.11
N LEU A 133 -4.56 -9.64 2.93
CA LEU A 133 -3.43 -10.34 2.36
C LEU A 133 -3.16 -9.84 0.93
N MET A 134 -1.88 -9.64 0.61
CA MET A 134 -1.42 -9.41 -0.76
C MET A 134 -0.73 -10.69 -1.24
N ALA A 135 -1.39 -11.42 -2.13
CA ALA A 135 -0.94 -12.72 -2.61
C ALA A 135 -0.46 -12.68 -4.06
N SER A 136 0.68 -13.35 -4.33
CA SER A 136 1.17 -13.54 -5.71
C SER A 136 0.33 -14.57 -6.47
N PHE A 137 -0.26 -15.54 -5.75
CA PHE A 137 -1.08 -16.60 -6.33
C PHE A 137 -2.39 -16.73 -5.53
N PRO A 138 -3.37 -15.86 -5.76
CA PRO A 138 -4.61 -15.85 -4.97
C PRO A 138 -5.33 -17.20 -4.95
N SER A 139 -5.29 -17.94 -6.07
CA SER A 139 -5.90 -19.28 -6.16
C SER A 139 -5.24 -20.36 -5.28
N ARG A 140 -4.07 -20.07 -4.70
CA ARG A 140 -3.33 -20.99 -3.82
C ARG A 140 -3.39 -20.55 -2.34
N VAL A 141 -4.10 -19.48 -2.07
CA VAL A 141 -4.23 -18.91 -0.74
C VAL A 141 -5.71 -18.95 -0.35
N HIS A 142 -6.10 -20.03 0.32
CA HIS A 142 -7.42 -20.16 0.91
C HIS A 142 -7.26 -20.07 2.43
N PRO A 143 -7.59 -18.94 3.06
CA PRO A 143 -7.49 -18.77 4.51
C PRO A 143 -8.53 -19.61 5.27
#